data_ba7263592c13e709a396b0b2ff0c0dae
#
_entry.id   ba7263592c13e709a396b0b2ff0c0dae
#
_cell.length_a   1.000
_cell.length_b   1.000
_cell.length_c   1.000
_cell.angle_alpha   90.00
_cell.angle_beta   90.00
_cell.angle_gamma   90.00
#
_symmetry.space_group_name_H-M   'P 1'
#
loop_
_entity.id
_entity.type
_entity.pdbx_description
1 polymer ?
#
loop_
_entity_poly.entity_id
_entity_poly.type
_entity_poly.pdbx_seq_one_letter_code
_entity_poly.pdbx_strand_id
1 'polypeptide(L)'
;MLSIILVMSLVFLAAVGCSSAGSEDTGTASGTNGDKDKPKKIKIDMMIASWKGGGWPDNNHPIIKYIDDKFNVDLQIQWVPNANFYEKLNVIAASGKLPDVMRIDSPSQYLKWVEEGVFQDLKPQLAQYPHLQSIAKPEEWALLNPKDQIFGIPIYATAQNTIYVRKDWLDKLGIPVPTPDTFTIDQFYDMAKAFTTQDPDGNGKNDTFGFSALGNASLLGMPELFAPFGLANGWKEENGKLIPMQVQSDEWKAFLTFMSRAYKEGVLDKDFVTNTNFNEKYAQGKVGFADMHYQFSQQTNQQLQTIAPGAKFVELAPPMGKDGMRGTPTPTSGTIKVVLSKDVDAEKRDRILQLFDWWVSPEGEDILKNGIENIHYKKNSSGAYEMTDELKAEGEGRQSLLWNWVLRNNSNTFNTYKWSDPTWAKEMEQSIDNAGKYPYKNASDAYLFSSNTYLEKGTALDESFHKTVIEIIAGKKPVESIDEAIKEWKSSGGDQIIEEVNAAYTANP
;
A
#
# COMPACT_ATOMS: atom_id res chain seq x y z
N MET A 1 -25.73 39.57 -28.88
CA MET A 1 -24.90 40.78 -29.00
C MET A 1 -23.72 40.59 -28.07
N LEU A 2 -22.48 40.38 -28.39
CA LEU A 2 -21.61 40.82 -29.48
C LEU A 2 -20.57 39.72 -29.73
N SER A 3 -20.43 39.28 -30.96
CA SER A 3 -19.35 38.43 -31.45
C SER A 3 -18.06 39.24 -31.61
N ILE A 4 -16.91 38.68 -31.28
CA ILE A 4 -15.62 39.13 -31.83
C ILE A 4 -14.87 37.90 -32.29
N ILE A 5 -14.77 37.82 -33.60
CA ILE A 5 -13.89 36.96 -34.39
C ILE A 5 -12.49 37.62 -34.40
N LEU A 6 -11.44 36.85 -34.19
CA LEU A 6 -10.11 37.31 -34.62
C LEU A 6 -9.36 36.21 -35.36
N VAL A 7 -8.89 36.63 -36.51
CA VAL A 7 -8.44 35.93 -37.69
C VAL A 7 -6.98 35.47 -37.56
N MET A 8 -6.69 34.34 -38.20
CA MET A 8 -5.38 33.79 -38.56
C MET A 8 -4.39 34.78 -39.14
N SER A 9 -3.09 34.54 -38.87
CA SER A 9 -2.03 34.94 -39.80
C SER A 9 -0.95 33.85 -39.84
N LEU A 10 -0.95 33.09 -40.94
CA LEU A 10 0.17 32.28 -41.41
C LEU A 10 1.26 33.21 -41.94
N VAL A 11 2.53 32.99 -41.58
CA VAL A 11 3.70 33.49 -42.30
C VAL A 11 4.63 32.30 -42.63
N PHE A 12 4.65 32.00 -43.95
CA PHE A 12 5.68 31.17 -44.57
C PHE A 12 6.90 32.05 -44.82
N LEU A 13 8.11 31.54 -44.47
CA LEU A 13 9.34 32.08 -45.05
C LEU A 13 10.22 30.90 -45.47
N ALA A 14 10.36 30.75 -46.77
CA ALA A 14 11.37 29.97 -47.45
C ALA A 14 12.64 30.85 -47.69
N ALA A 15 13.83 30.29 -47.50
CA ALA A 15 15.04 30.83 -48.11
C ALA A 15 16.07 29.69 -48.22
N VAL A 16 16.26 29.23 -49.33
CA VAL A 16 17.33 29.26 -50.34
C VAL A 16 18.76 29.17 -49.75
N GLY A 17 19.45 28.07 -50.18
CA GLY A 17 20.82 27.79 -49.87
C GLY A 17 21.83 28.59 -50.71
N CYS A 18 23.10 28.52 -50.28
CA CYS A 18 24.25 28.64 -51.18
C CYS A 18 25.44 27.92 -50.60
N SER A 19 26.07 27.11 -51.44
CA SER A 19 27.32 26.42 -51.26
C SER A 19 28.51 27.35 -51.39
N SER A 20 29.60 27.07 -50.64
CA SER A 20 30.95 27.37 -51.14
C SER A 20 31.98 26.43 -50.48
N ALA A 21 32.90 26.02 -51.28
CA ALA A 21 33.93 24.98 -51.04
C ALA A 21 35.18 25.56 -50.34
N GLY A 22 35.85 24.66 -49.59
CA GLY A 22 37.33 24.50 -49.66
C GLY A 22 38.17 25.31 -48.67
N SER A 23 38.75 24.56 -47.69
CA SER A 23 40.22 24.53 -47.52
C SER A 23 40.59 23.46 -46.49
N GLU A 24 41.52 22.64 -46.90
CA GLU A 24 42.22 21.62 -46.08
C GLU A 24 43.05 22.33 -45.02
N ASP A 25 42.94 21.89 -43.76
CA ASP A 25 43.99 22.13 -42.79
C ASP A 25 44.20 20.84 -41.96
N THR A 26 45.42 20.33 -42.09
CA THR A 26 45.88 19.11 -41.45
C THR A 26 46.23 19.39 -40.01
N GLY A 27 45.30 19.06 -39.09
CA GLY A 27 45.50 19.08 -37.65
C GLY A 27 45.44 17.68 -37.07
N THR A 28 46.52 17.22 -36.52
CA THR A 28 46.77 15.92 -35.87
C THR A 28 45.71 15.66 -34.77
N ALA A 29 44.82 14.74 -35.00
CA ALA A 29 43.88 14.26 -34.01
C ALA A 29 44.59 13.33 -33.01
N SER A 30 44.78 13.84 -31.78
CA SER A 30 45.04 12.99 -30.61
C SER A 30 43.77 12.25 -30.26
N GLY A 31 43.69 10.99 -30.66
CA GLY A 31 42.56 10.14 -30.41
C GLY A 31 42.48 9.78 -28.93
N THR A 32 41.48 10.27 -28.22
CA THR A 32 40.96 9.64 -27.02
C THR A 32 40.14 8.43 -27.43
N ASN A 33 40.81 7.30 -27.60
CA ASN A 33 40.15 5.97 -27.64
C ASN A 33 39.75 5.62 -26.21
N GLY A 34 38.45 5.68 -25.91
CA GLY A 34 38.00 5.23 -24.60
C GLY A 34 36.48 5.35 -24.41
N ASP A 35 35.67 4.80 -25.33
CA ASP A 35 34.28 4.43 -24.98
C ASP A 35 33.54 3.67 -26.12
N LYS A 36 34.23 2.91 -26.97
CA LYS A 36 33.57 2.20 -28.07
C LYS A 36 33.25 0.72 -27.80
N ASP A 37 33.61 0.18 -26.62
CA ASP A 37 33.45 -1.26 -26.34
C ASP A 37 32.57 -1.63 -25.12
N LYS A 38 31.89 -0.67 -24.50
CA LYS A 38 30.89 -1.05 -23.50
C LYS A 38 29.59 -1.43 -24.20
N PRO A 39 29.04 -2.64 -23.93
CA PRO A 39 27.74 -3.00 -24.48
C PRO A 39 26.69 -1.95 -24.09
N LYS A 40 25.85 -1.57 -25.05
CA LYS A 40 24.78 -0.59 -24.83
C LYS A 40 23.91 -1.04 -23.66
N LYS A 41 23.67 -0.15 -22.69
CA LYS A 41 22.75 -0.43 -21.58
C LYS A 41 21.34 -0.72 -22.10
N ILE A 42 20.70 -1.72 -21.52
CA ILE A 42 19.30 -2.07 -21.83
C ILE A 42 18.40 -1.13 -21.03
N LYS A 43 17.61 -0.32 -21.72
CA LYS A 43 16.63 0.54 -21.06
C LYS A 43 15.47 -0.28 -20.53
N ILE A 44 15.12 -0.11 -19.24
CA ILE A 44 13.99 -0.74 -18.55
C ILE A 44 13.10 0.36 -18.00
N ASP A 45 11.88 0.47 -18.52
CA ASP A 45 10.87 1.41 -18.05
C ASP A 45 9.93 0.72 -17.05
N MET A 46 9.89 1.21 -15.80
CA MET A 46 8.99 0.70 -14.76
C MET A 46 7.98 1.76 -14.34
N MET A 47 6.76 1.35 -14.03
CA MET A 47 5.73 2.20 -13.43
C MET A 47 5.21 1.59 -12.14
N ILE A 48 5.44 2.29 -11.04
CA ILE A 48 5.20 1.79 -9.68
C ILE A 48 4.28 2.77 -8.92
N ALA A 49 3.24 2.24 -8.29
CA ALA A 49 2.39 3.01 -7.40
C ALA A 49 3.14 3.43 -6.14
N SER A 50 2.91 4.65 -5.67
CA SER A 50 3.52 5.17 -4.46
C SER A 50 2.48 5.78 -3.54
N TRP A 51 2.58 5.44 -2.25
CA TRP A 51 1.74 6.00 -1.17
C TRP A 51 2.42 7.17 -0.45
N LYS A 52 3.61 7.56 -0.88
CA LYS A 52 4.35 8.69 -0.32
C LYS A 52 3.98 9.99 -1.05
N GLY A 53 3.80 11.08 -0.30
CA GLY A 53 3.39 12.38 -0.82
C GLY A 53 4.44 13.18 -1.58
N GLY A 54 5.61 12.58 -1.93
CA GLY A 54 6.70 13.26 -2.65
C GLY A 54 8.09 12.80 -2.21
N GLY A 55 9.16 13.39 -2.78
CA GLY A 55 10.54 13.04 -2.47
C GLY A 55 10.89 11.61 -2.86
N TRP A 56 10.41 11.13 -4.00
CA TRP A 56 10.80 9.86 -4.58
C TRP A 56 12.20 9.92 -5.13
N PRO A 57 12.95 8.79 -5.11
CA PRO A 57 14.25 8.74 -5.76
C PRO A 57 14.09 9.03 -7.26
N ASP A 58 14.89 9.92 -7.76
CA ASP A 58 15.03 10.12 -9.20
C ASP A 58 15.96 9.05 -9.80
N ASN A 59 16.04 9.01 -11.12
CA ASN A 59 16.86 8.03 -11.82
C ASN A 59 18.38 8.25 -11.64
N ASN A 60 18.80 9.31 -10.92
CA ASN A 60 20.19 9.55 -10.51
C ASN A 60 20.50 9.04 -9.10
N HIS A 61 19.52 8.50 -8.40
CA HIS A 61 19.70 7.96 -7.06
C HIS A 61 20.84 6.94 -7.00
N PRO A 62 21.70 6.96 -5.96
CA PRO A 62 22.84 6.05 -5.85
C PRO A 62 22.51 4.56 -6.03
N ILE A 63 21.38 4.11 -5.51
CA ILE A 63 20.93 2.71 -5.66
C ILE A 63 20.57 2.41 -7.11
N ILE A 64 19.90 3.32 -7.82
CA ILE A 64 19.58 3.12 -9.25
C ILE A 64 20.87 3.05 -10.07
N LYS A 65 21.82 3.93 -9.82
CA LYS A 65 23.15 3.86 -10.47
C LYS A 65 23.90 2.57 -10.19
N TYR A 66 23.82 2.08 -8.95
CA TYR A 66 24.40 0.78 -8.59
C TYR A 66 23.76 -0.37 -9.41
N ILE A 67 22.44 -0.36 -9.53
CA ILE A 67 21.68 -1.34 -10.33
C ILE A 67 22.08 -1.22 -11.81
N ASP A 68 22.11 -0.02 -12.34
CA ASP A 68 22.48 0.26 -13.73
C ASP A 68 23.85 -0.29 -14.10
N ASP A 69 24.83 -0.11 -13.23
CA ASP A 69 26.19 -0.58 -13.46
C ASP A 69 26.34 -2.08 -13.25
N LYS A 70 25.65 -2.64 -12.25
CA LYS A 70 25.68 -4.09 -11.95
C LYS A 70 25.05 -4.93 -13.06
N PHE A 71 23.93 -4.47 -13.62
CA PHE A 71 23.14 -5.22 -14.60
C PHE A 71 23.32 -4.71 -16.04
N ASN A 72 24.15 -3.71 -16.28
CA ASN A 72 24.27 -3.03 -17.57
C ASN A 72 22.91 -2.60 -18.14
N VAL A 73 22.12 -1.91 -17.30
CA VAL A 73 20.78 -1.39 -17.64
C VAL A 73 20.73 0.13 -17.47
N ASP A 74 19.73 0.74 -18.04
CA ASP A 74 19.28 2.12 -17.81
C ASP A 74 17.88 2.02 -17.21
N LEU A 75 17.83 1.94 -15.87
CA LEU A 75 16.59 1.71 -15.11
C LEU A 75 15.85 3.04 -14.91
N GLN A 76 14.67 3.14 -15.47
CA GLN A 76 13.79 4.30 -15.37
C GLN A 76 12.54 3.95 -14.57
N ILE A 77 12.45 4.41 -13.32
CA ILE A 77 11.27 4.18 -12.47
C ILE A 77 10.39 5.42 -12.45
N GLN A 78 9.17 5.28 -12.94
CA GLN A 78 8.13 6.27 -12.79
C GLN A 78 7.30 5.98 -11.55
N TRP A 79 7.52 6.74 -10.50
CA TRP A 79 6.70 6.72 -9.30
C TRP A 79 5.42 7.51 -9.55
N VAL A 80 4.27 6.91 -9.29
CA VAL A 80 2.97 7.54 -9.48
C VAL A 80 2.18 7.49 -8.19
N PRO A 81 1.62 8.62 -7.70
CA PRO A 81 0.72 8.60 -6.55
C PRO A 81 -0.38 7.55 -6.73
N ASN A 82 -0.62 6.72 -5.72
CA ASN A 82 -1.57 5.61 -5.80
C ASN A 82 -2.97 6.08 -6.23
N ALA A 83 -3.42 7.23 -5.76
CA ALA A 83 -4.72 7.81 -6.12
C ALA A 83 -4.91 8.05 -7.64
N ASN A 84 -3.82 8.27 -8.39
CA ASN A 84 -3.84 8.54 -9.83
C ASN A 84 -3.25 7.39 -10.66
N PHE A 85 -2.83 6.30 -10.01
CA PHE A 85 -2.04 5.26 -10.67
C PHE A 85 -2.82 4.58 -11.80
N TYR A 86 -4.02 4.08 -11.52
CA TYR A 86 -4.82 3.35 -12.51
C TYR A 86 -5.37 4.24 -13.61
N GLU A 87 -5.75 5.48 -13.31
CA GLU A 87 -6.15 6.45 -14.34
C GLU A 87 -5.01 6.65 -15.34
N LYS A 88 -3.81 6.93 -14.85
CA LYS A 88 -2.62 7.13 -15.68
C LYS A 88 -2.25 5.86 -16.45
N LEU A 89 -2.29 4.70 -15.79
CA LEU A 89 -1.95 3.42 -16.40
C LEU A 89 -2.92 3.06 -17.53
N ASN A 90 -4.22 3.29 -17.35
CA ASN A 90 -5.22 3.06 -18.38
C ASN A 90 -5.05 3.98 -19.60
N VAL A 91 -4.69 5.26 -19.39
CA VAL A 91 -4.38 6.19 -20.48
C VAL A 91 -3.16 5.72 -21.27
N ILE A 92 -2.10 5.25 -20.59
CA ILE A 92 -0.90 4.71 -21.22
C ILE A 92 -1.25 3.43 -21.99
N ALA A 93 -2.03 2.50 -21.40
CA ALA A 93 -2.49 1.28 -22.06
C ALA A 93 -3.26 1.58 -23.35
N ALA A 94 -4.18 2.56 -23.31
CA ALA A 94 -4.93 3.00 -24.49
C ALA A 94 -4.04 3.57 -25.61
N SER A 95 -2.85 4.10 -25.28
CA SER A 95 -1.86 4.54 -26.25
C SER A 95 -1.06 3.40 -26.92
N GLY A 96 -1.20 2.18 -26.42
CA GLY A 96 -0.49 0.98 -26.89
C GLY A 96 1.01 0.95 -26.51
N LYS A 97 1.44 1.73 -25.51
CA LYS A 97 2.86 1.82 -25.10
C LYS A 97 2.98 1.61 -23.58
N LEU A 98 2.64 0.41 -23.12
CA LEU A 98 2.82 0.05 -21.71
C LEU A 98 4.31 0.08 -21.30
N PRO A 99 4.61 0.45 -20.02
CA PRO A 99 5.94 0.25 -19.45
C PRO A 99 6.36 -1.23 -19.52
N ASP A 100 7.68 -1.48 -19.51
CA ASP A 100 8.20 -2.85 -19.50
C ASP A 100 7.75 -3.62 -18.25
N VAL A 101 7.71 -2.92 -17.10
CA VAL A 101 7.33 -3.49 -15.81
C VAL A 101 6.27 -2.61 -15.14
N MET A 102 5.25 -3.26 -14.59
CA MET A 102 4.18 -2.58 -13.83
C MET A 102 3.86 -3.36 -12.55
N ARG A 103 3.54 -2.64 -11.48
CA ARG A 103 2.92 -3.22 -10.30
C ARG A 103 1.40 -3.10 -10.43
N ILE A 104 0.69 -4.21 -10.24
CA ILE A 104 -0.78 -4.24 -10.28
C ILE A 104 -1.31 -4.65 -8.91
N ASP A 105 -1.97 -3.73 -8.23
CA ASP A 105 -2.55 -3.93 -6.89
C ASP A 105 -4.05 -4.27 -6.94
N SER A 106 -4.68 -4.13 -8.13
CA SER A 106 -6.07 -4.51 -8.36
C SER A 106 -6.15 -5.90 -9.01
N PRO A 107 -6.66 -6.92 -8.30
CA PRO A 107 -6.84 -8.25 -8.88
C PRO A 107 -7.77 -8.26 -10.08
N SER A 108 -8.85 -7.46 -10.08
CA SER A 108 -9.77 -7.36 -11.21
C SER A 108 -9.09 -6.79 -12.46
N GLN A 109 -8.28 -5.74 -12.32
CA GLN A 109 -7.51 -5.19 -13.43
C GLN A 109 -6.46 -6.18 -13.94
N TYR A 110 -5.80 -6.92 -13.01
CA TYR A 110 -4.85 -7.96 -13.37
C TYR A 110 -5.50 -9.05 -14.22
N LEU A 111 -6.63 -9.63 -13.77
CA LEU A 111 -7.34 -10.69 -14.48
C LEU A 111 -7.85 -10.24 -15.85
N LYS A 112 -8.43 -9.05 -15.92
CA LYS A 112 -8.86 -8.45 -17.19
C LYS A 112 -7.71 -8.41 -18.19
N TRP A 113 -6.55 -7.94 -17.78
CA TRP A 113 -5.40 -7.81 -18.68
C TRP A 113 -4.71 -9.15 -18.99
N VAL A 114 -4.82 -10.14 -18.10
CA VAL A 114 -4.43 -11.53 -18.42
C VAL A 114 -5.30 -12.07 -19.56
N GLU A 115 -6.62 -11.89 -19.52
CA GLU A 115 -7.55 -12.29 -20.58
C GLU A 115 -7.27 -11.57 -21.91
N GLU A 116 -6.93 -10.29 -21.87
CA GLU A 116 -6.55 -9.48 -23.02
C GLU A 116 -5.16 -9.80 -23.56
N GLY A 117 -4.41 -10.68 -22.90
CA GLY A 117 -3.06 -11.09 -23.32
C GLY A 117 -2.03 -9.96 -23.25
N VAL A 118 -2.13 -9.09 -22.25
CA VAL A 118 -1.26 -7.91 -22.07
C VAL A 118 0.08 -8.26 -21.46
N PHE A 119 0.18 -9.40 -20.73
CA PHE A 119 1.36 -9.79 -19.97
C PHE A 119 2.08 -11.01 -20.56
N GLN A 120 3.35 -11.15 -20.24
CA GLN A 120 4.11 -12.35 -20.56
C GLN A 120 3.84 -13.47 -19.54
N ASP A 121 3.76 -14.71 -20.02
CA ASP A 121 3.86 -15.89 -19.18
C ASP A 121 5.32 -16.10 -18.77
N LEU A 122 5.61 -15.99 -17.49
CA LEU A 122 6.94 -16.09 -16.91
C LEU A 122 7.31 -17.51 -16.46
N LYS A 123 6.33 -18.43 -16.41
CA LYS A 123 6.53 -19.80 -15.90
C LYS A 123 7.71 -20.53 -16.51
N PRO A 124 7.95 -20.48 -17.84
CA PRO A 124 9.06 -21.18 -18.46
C PRO A 124 10.45 -20.71 -18.00
N GLN A 125 10.56 -19.46 -17.52
CA GLN A 125 11.84 -18.85 -17.13
C GLN A 125 12.13 -18.96 -15.63
N LEU A 126 11.10 -19.03 -14.78
CA LEU A 126 11.24 -18.93 -13.32
C LEU A 126 12.20 -19.95 -12.70
N ALA A 127 12.31 -21.15 -13.27
CA ALA A 127 13.23 -22.18 -12.78
C ALA A 127 14.72 -21.75 -12.80
N GLN A 128 15.07 -20.71 -13.56
CA GLN A 128 16.44 -20.18 -13.67
C GLN A 128 16.74 -19.12 -12.58
N TYR A 129 15.75 -18.70 -11.80
CA TYR A 129 15.82 -17.60 -10.84
C TYR A 129 15.41 -18.08 -9.44
N PRO A 130 16.32 -18.72 -8.69
CA PRO A 130 15.99 -19.42 -7.45
C PRO A 130 15.54 -18.51 -6.32
N HIS A 131 16.11 -17.30 -6.19
CA HIS A 131 15.67 -16.36 -5.17
C HIS A 131 14.28 -15.85 -5.48
N LEU A 132 14.01 -15.51 -6.74
CA LEU A 132 12.71 -15.07 -7.19
C LEU A 132 11.65 -16.15 -7.00
N GLN A 133 11.99 -17.41 -7.29
CA GLN A 133 11.09 -18.55 -7.11
C GLN A 133 10.69 -18.75 -5.63
N SER A 134 11.60 -18.45 -4.69
CA SER A 134 11.40 -18.66 -3.26
C SER A 134 10.63 -17.54 -2.54
N ILE A 135 10.28 -16.44 -3.23
CA ILE A 135 9.62 -15.29 -2.57
C ILE A 135 8.22 -15.57 -2.06
N ALA A 136 7.56 -16.59 -2.60
CA ALA A 136 6.18 -16.93 -2.29
C ALA A 136 6.00 -18.45 -2.32
N LYS A 137 4.94 -18.93 -1.67
CA LYS A 137 4.56 -20.34 -1.70
C LYS A 137 3.91 -20.71 -3.04
N PRO A 138 3.89 -22.00 -3.40
CA PRO A 138 3.27 -22.45 -4.66
C PRO A 138 1.83 -21.95 -4.85
N GLU A 139 1.02 -21.96 -3.79
CA GLU A 139 -0.36 -21.49 -3.83
C GLU A 139 -0.46 -19.97 -4.06
N GLU A 140 0.50 -19.18 -3.56
CA GLU A 140 0.55 -17.74 -3.77
C GLU A 140 0.99 -17.40 -5.21
N TRP A 141 1.88 -18.21 -5.79
CA TRP A 141 2.23 -18.13 -7.20
C TRP A 141 1.05 -18.49 -8.11
N ALA A 142 0.27 -19.52 -7.74
CA ALA A 142 -0.88 -19.98 -8.52
C ALA A 142 -2.07 -19.01 -8.43
N LEU A 143 -2.15 -18.20 -7.37
CA LEU A 143 -3.28 -17.30 -7.13
C LEU A 143 -3.45 -16.31 -8.28
N LEU A 144 -4.68 -16.18 -8.79
CA LEU A 144 -5.07 -15.34 -9.93
C LEU A 144 -4.38 -15.70 -11.26
N ASN A 145 -3.69 -16.82 -11.35
CA ASN A 145 -3.06 -17.28 -12.59
C ASN A 145 -3.90 -18.43 -13.19
N PRO A 146 -4.49 -18.25 -14.39
CA PRO A 146 -5.28 -19.29 -15.03
C PRO A 146 -4.39 -20.39 -15.63
N LYS A 147 -4.91 -21.62 -15.68
CA LYS A 147 -4.38 -22.72 -16.51
C LYS A 147 -2.88 -23.00 -16.38
N ASP A 148 -2.37 -22.99 -15.16
CA ASP A 148 -0.97 -23.33 -14.92
C ASP A 148 0.07 -22.38 -15.58
N GLN A 149 -0.33 -21.15 -15.90
CA GLN A 149 0.51 -20.04 -16.35
C GLN A 149 0.90 -19.14 -15.20
N ILE A 150 1.90 -18.28 -15.37
CA ILE A 150 2.32 -17.27 -14.38
C ILE A 150 2.54 -15.95 -15.09
N PHE A 151 1.59 -15.03 -15.00
CA PHE A 151 1.68 -13.72 -15.63
C PHE A 151 2.23 -12.64 -14.71
N GLY A 152 2.36 -12.90 -13.42
CA GLY A 152 2.86 -11.91 -12.48
C GLY A 152 3.62 -12.54 -11.31
N ILE A 153 4.64 -11.81 -10.87
CA ILE A 153 5.43 -12.13 -9.69
C ILE A 153 4.65 -11.68 -8.47
N PRO A 154 4.32 -12.58 -7.51
CA PRO A 154 3.58 -12.21 -6.32
C PRO A 154 4.39 -11.28 -5.41
N ILE A 155 3.74 -10.28 -4.85
CA ILE A 155 4.31 -9.46 -3.79
C ILE A 155 3.82 -10.01 -2.46
N TYR A 156 4.76 -10.30 -1.56
CA TYR A 156 4.42 -10.77 -0.22
C TYR A 156 3.59 -9.73 0.53
N ALA A 157 2.54 -10.18 1.18
CA ALA A 157 1.65 -9.36 1.97
C ALA A 157 1.60 -9.87 3.42
N THR A 158 1.54 -8.95 4.37
CA THR A 158 1.46 -9.22 5.80
C THR A 158 0.48 -8.25 6.44
N ALA A 159 -0.01 -8.58 7.62
CA ALA A 159 -0.68 -7.60 8.46
C ALA A 159 0.25 -6.40 8.68
N GLN A 160 -0.25 -5.20 8.51
CA GLN A 160 0.59 -4.02 8.39
C GLN A 160 0.23 -2.92 9.38
N ASN A 161 -0.96 -2.97 9.94
CA ASN A 161 -1.48 -1.94 10.81
C ASN A 161 -1.47 -2.36 12.27
N THR A 162 -1.27 -1.39 13.14
CA THR A 162 -1.46 -1.51 14.59
C THR A 162 -2.18 -0.29 15.12
N ILE A 163 -2.85 -0.45 16.25
CA ILE A 163 -3.51 0.67 16.92
C ILE A 163 -2.49 1.37 17.81
N TYR A 164 -2.28 2.66 17.55
CA TYR A 164 -1.49 3.55 18.40
C TYR A 164 -2.40 4.37 19.30
N VAL A 165 -1.95 4.59 20.54
CA VAL A 165 -2.64 5.48 21.49
C VAL A 165 -1.68 6.51 22.06
N ARG A 166 -2.17 7.71 22.29
CA ARG A 166 -1.47 8.81 22.98
C ARG A 166 -1.23 8.46 24.44
N LYS A 167 -0.03 7.92 24.72
CA LYS A 167 0.36 7.54 26.09
C LYS A 167 0.44 8.74 27.02
N ASP A 168 0.90 9.89 26.55
CA ASP A 168 0.96 11.11 27.31
C ASP A 168 -0.44 11.60 27.76
N TRP A 169 -1.48 11.38 26.93
CA TRP A 169 -2.86 11.66 27.30
C TRP A 169 -3.38 10.68 28.35
N LEU A 170 -3.06 9.40 28.20
CA LEU A 170 -3.39 8.40 29.24
C LEU A 170 -2.74 8.74 30.57
N ASP A 171 -1.44 9.06 30.57
CA ASP A 171 -0.68 9.44 31.77
C ASP A 171 -1.30 10.66 32.46
N LYS A 172 -1.67 11.69 31.68
CA LYS A 172 -2.28 12.91 32.20
C LYS A 172 -3.66 12.68 32.85
N LEU A 173 -4.45 11.78 32.23
CA LEU A 173 -5.79 11.44 32.72
C LEU A 173 -5.78 10.34 33.78
N GLY A 174 -4.61 9.79 34.14
CA GLY A 174 -4.49 8.70 35.12
C GLY A 174 -5.07 7.37 34.62
N ILE A 175 -5.17 7.18 33.31
CA ILE A 175 -5.70 5.96 32.70
C ILE A 175 -4.52 5.01 32.42
N PRO A 176 -4.53 3.77 32.95
CA PRO A 176 -3.45 2.82 32.70
C PRO A 176 -3.48 2.35 31.23
N VAL A 177 -2.31 2.10 30.66
CA VAL A 177 -2.20 1.45 29.35
C VAL A 177 -2.77 0.04 29.47
N PRO A 178 -3.77 -0.35 28.67
CA PRO A 178 -4.34 -1.70 28.75
C PRO A 178 -3.36 -2.76 28.26
N THR A 179 -3.46 -3.96 28.84
CA THR A 179 -2.76 -5.14 28.32
C THR A 179 -3.59 -5.78 27.20
N PRO A 180 -2.98 -6.64 26.35
CA PRO A 180 -3.75 -7.35 25.34
C PRO A 180 -4.96 -8.11 25.91
N ASP A 181 -4.84 -8.67 27.12
CA ASP A 181 -5.91 -9.47 27.75
C ASP A 181 -7.02 -8.63 28.38
N THR A 182 -6.78 -7.35 28.59
CA THR A 182 -7.76 -6.44 29.20
C THR A 182 -8.37 -5.45 28.23
N PHE A 183 -7.77 -5.27 27.03
CA PHE A 183 -8.20 -4.27 26.07
C PHE A 183 -9.45 -4.72 25.31
N THR A 184 -10.63 -4.25 25.77
CA THR A 184 -11.93 -4.52 25.16
C THR A 184 -12.41 -3.34 24.32
N ILE A 185 -13.42 -3.57 23.48
CA ILE A 185 -14.08 -2.50 22.71
C ILE A 185 -14.75 -1.45 23.62
N ASP A 186 -15.25 -1.87 24.79
CA ASP A 186 -15.81 -0.95 25.78
C ASP A 186 -14.70 -0.07 26.39
N GLN A 187 -13.55 -0.64 26.74
CA GLN A 187 -12.38 0.15 27.19
C GLN A 187 -11.87 1.09 26.11
N PHE A 188 -11.80 0.64 24.85
CA PHE A 188 -11.47 1.54 23.74
C PHE A 188 -12.40 2.74 23.71
N TYR A 189 -13.71 2.51 23.83
CA TYR A 189 -14.70 3.58 23.83
C TYR A 189 -14.54 4.55 25.03
N ASP A 190 -14.36 4.00 26.22
CA ASP A 190 -14.22 4.82 27.45
C ASP A 190 -12.96 5.69 27.40
N MET A 191 -11.83 5.15 26.92
CA MET A 191 -10.61 5.90 26.72
C MET A 191 -10.80 6.98 25.64
N ALA A 192 -11.39 6.62 24.51
CA ALA A 192 -11.70 7.54 23.43
C ALA A 192 -12.61 8.70 23.90
N LYS A 193 -13.62 8.38 24.72
CA LYS A 193 -14.50 9.38 25.31
C LYS A 193 -13.78 10.30 26.30
N ALA A 194 -12.87 9.76 27.11
CA ALA A 194 -12.06 10.55 28.02
C ALA A 194 -11.17 11.54 27.23
N PHE A 195 -10.58 11.12 26.12
CA PHE A 195 -9.82 12.00 25.23
C PHE A 195 -10.66 13.13 24.62
N THR A 196 -11.95 12.91 24.42
CA THR A 196 -12.86 13.92 23.88
C THR A 196 -13.31 14.93 24.93
N THR A 197 -13.49 14.50 26.20
CA THR A 197 -14.25 15.28 27.22
C THR A 197 -13.38 15.82 28.33
N GLN A 198 -12.11 15.41 28.48
CA GLN A 198 -11.29 15.75 29.64
C GLN A 198 -10.04 16.58 29.29
N ASP A 199 -10.04 17.31 28.17
CA ASP A 199 -8.95 18.20 27.75
C ASP A 199 -7.55 17.57 27.91
N PRO A 200 -7.26 16.46 27.20
CA PRO A 200 -6.03 15.74 27.42
C PRO A 200 -4.77 16.48 26.93
N ASP A 201 -4.91 17.42 25.99
CA ASP A 201 -3.82 18.28 25.53
C ASP A 201 -3.58 19.49 26.44
N GLY A 202 -4.57 19.84 27.30
CA GLY A 202 -4.46 20.88 28.32
C GLY A 202 -4.54 22.30 27.79
N ASN A 203 -5.15 22.49 26.66
CA ASN A 203 -5.30 23.79 26.02
C ASN A 203 -6.54 24.58 26.47
N GLY A 204 -7.36 24.00 27.35
CA GLY A 204 -8.60 24.58 27.88
C GLY A 204 -9.77 24.57 26.89
N LYS A 205 -9.70 23.78 25.81
CA LYS A 205 -10.73 23.70 24.77
C LYS A 205 -11.21 22.27 24.60
N ASN A 206 -12.43 22.08 24.13
CA ASN A 206 -12.97 20.78 23.72
C ASN A 206 -12.76 20.61 22.21
N ASP A 207 -11.52 20.46 21.78
CA ASP A 207 -11.14 20.37 20.36
C ASP A 207 -10.33 19.13 20.02
N THR A 208 -10.40 18.12 20.88
CA THR A 208 -9.82 16.79 20.71
C THR A 208 -10.91 15.74 20.57
N PHE A 209 -10.57 14.64 19.88
CA PHE A 209 -11.45 13.51 19.61
C PHE A 209 -10.79 12.19 20.06
N GLY A 210 -11.60 11.18 20.31
CA GLY A 210 -11.10 9.85 20.63
C GLY A 210 -10.32 9.26 19.44
N PHE A 211 -10.95 9.24 18.26
CA PHE A 211 -10.37 8.71 17.03
C PHE A 211 -10.98 9.38 15.79
N SER A 212 -10.36 9.14 14.64
CA SER A 212 -10.87 9.57 13.34
C SER A 212 -11.15 8.36 12.45
N ALA A 213 -11.86 8.57 11.35
CA ALA A 213 -12.20 7.57 10.34
C ALA A 213 -12.16 8.19 8.95
N LEU A 214 -12.33 7.37 7.91
CA LEU A 214 -12.43 7.79 6.51
C LEU A 214 -13.88 7.75 6.04
N GLY A 215 -14.33 8.80 5.38
CA GLY A 215 -15.66 8.91 4.79
C GLY A 215 -15.76 8.40 3.35
N ASN A 216 -14.71 7.74 2.86
CA ASN A 216 -14.68 7.15 1.52
C ASN A 216 -15.05 5.66 1.55
N ALA A 217 -15.12 5.04 0.36
CA ALA A 217 -15.50 3.63 0.17
C ALA A 217 -14.55 2.60 0.81
N SER A 218 -13.38 3.00 1.30
CA SER A 218 -12.43 2.09 1.96
C SER A 218 -12.70 2.02 3.47
N LEU A 219 -13.74 1.31 3.85
CA LEU A 219 -14.06 0.76 5.19
C LEU A 219 -13.47 1.55 6.39
N LEU A 220 -13.78 2.86 6.47
CA LEU A 220 -13.61 3.70 7.66
C LEU A 220 -12.16 3.87 8.20
N GLY A 221 -11.17 3.14 7.69
CA GLY A 221 -9.75 3.30 8.07
C GLY A 221 -9.34 2.78 9.46
N MET A 222 -10.24 2.09 10.17
CA MET A 222 -9.93 1.34 11.41
C MET A 222 -10.60 -0.05 11.35
N PRO A 223 -10.15 -0.92 10.45
CA PRO A 223 -10.78 -2.21 10.24
C PRO A 223 -10.63 -3.17 11.42
N GLU A 224 -9.71 -2.93 12.35
CA GLU A 224 -9.58 -3.65 13.63
C GLU A 224 -10.83 -3.53 14.51
N LEU A 225 -11.67 -2.53 14.26
CA LEU A 225 -12.93 -2.38 14.97
C LEU A 225 -14.06 -3.27 14.44
N PHE A 226 -13.87 -4.01 13.34
CA PHE A 226 -14.90 -4.94 12.84
C PHE A 226 -14.98 -6.25 13.62
N ALA A 227 -13.83 -6.87 13.87
CA ALA A 227 -13.76 -8.16 14.55
C ALA A 227 -14.46 -8.17 15.93
N PRO A 228 -14.35 -7.11 16.77
CA PRO A 228 -15.08 -7.03 18.04
C PRO A 228 -16.61 -7.17 17.95
N PHE A 229 -17.17 -6.91 16.79
CA PHE A 229 -18.63 -7.04 16.52
C PHE A 229 -18.97 -8.28 15.69
N GLY A 230 -17.98 -9.14 15.37
CA GLY A 230 -18.19 -10.32 14.54
C GLY A 230 -18.31 -10.06 13.04
N LEU A 231 -18.12 -8.81 12.59
CA LEU A 231 -18.06 -8.48 11.16
C LEU A 231 -16.82 -9.11 10.52
N ALA A 232 -16.99 -9.80 9.43
CA ALA A 232 -15.89 -10.41 8.68
C ALA A 232 -14.92 -9.38 8.11
N ASN A 233 -13.67 -9.75 7.92
CA ASN A 233 -12.76 -9.04 7.03
C ASN A 233 -13.08 -9.45 5.58
N GLY A 234 -14.07 -8.78 4.98
CA GLY A 234 -14.62 -9.16 3.68
C GLY A 234 -15.55 -10.34 3.75
N TRP A 235 -15.04 -11.56 3.81
CA TRP A 235 -15.83 -12.79 3.89
C TRP A 235 -15.35 -13.69 5.03
N LYS A 236 -16.31 -14.40 5.67
CA LYS A 236 -16.03 -15.48 6.64
C LYS A 236 -16.43 -16.84 6.07
N GLU A 237 -15.81 -17.89 6.57
CA GLU A 237 -16.28 -19.26 6.38
C GLU A 237 -17.18 -19.62 7.56
N GLU A 238 -18.37 -20.16 7.25
CA GLU A 238 -19.31 -20.66 8.24
C GLU A 238 -20.10 -21.85 7.69
N ASN A 239 -20.01 -22.98 8.36
CA ASN A 239 -20.70 -24.23 7.99
C ASN A 239 -20.40 -24.70 6.55
N GLY A 240 -19.15 -24.56 6.09
CA GLY A 240 -18.72 -24.97 4.75
C GLY A 240 -19.17 -24.02 3.64
N LYS A 241 -19.53 -22.78 3.98
CA LYS A 241 -19.90 -21.74 3.02
C LYS A 241 -19.15 -20.44 3.32
N LEU A 242 -18.86 -19.70 2.27
CA LEU A 242 -18.34 -18.36 2.36
C LEU A 242 -19.48 -17.33 2.41
N ILE A 243 -19.44 -16.48 3.42
CA ILE A 243 -20.48 -15.48 3.70
C ILE A 243 -19.84 -14.09 3.68
N PRO A 244 -20.27 -13.17 2.79
CA PRO A 244 -19.74 -11.81 2.76
C PRO A 244 -20.23 -10.97 3.94
N MET A 245 -19.42 -10.02 4.36
CA MET A 245 -19.77 -9.10 5.43
C MET A 245 -21.03 -8.27 5.12
N GLN A 246 -21.32 -8.00 3.86
CA GLN A 246 -22.48 -7.23 3.43
C GLN A 246 -23.82 -7.87 3.84
N VAL A 247 -23.88 -9.18 4.13
CA VAL A 247 -25.13 -9.84 4.55
C VAL A 247 -25.20 -10.13 6.05
N GLN A 248 -24.25 -9.67 6.83
CA GLN A 248 -24.18 -9.87 8.29
C GLN A 248 -24.98 -8.79 9.03
N SER A 249 -26.31 -8.85 8.98
CA SER A 249 -27.21 -7.79 9.45
C SER A 249 -27.03 -7.47 10.94
N ASP A 250 -26.95 -8.47 11.81
CA ASP A 250 -26.90 -8.25 13.26
C ASP A 250 -25.53 -7.65 13.67
N GLU A 251 -24.46 -8.15 13.07
CA GLU A 251 -23.10 -7.64 13.29
C GLU A 251 -22.98 -6.19 12.79
N TRP A 252 -23.55 -5.88 11.63
CA TRP A 252 -23.62 -4.50 11.13
C TRP A 252 -24.41 -3.60 12.06
N LYS A 253 -25.56 -4.01 12.54
CA LYS A 253 -26.37 -3.20 13.48
C LYS A 253 -25.62 -2.90 14.78
N ALA A 254 -24.92 -3.90 15.32
CA ALA A 254 -24.10 -3.72 16.52
C ALA A 254 -22.96 -2.70 16.28
N PHE A 255 -22.20 -2.89 15.18
CA PHE A 255 -21.12 -1.97 14.79
C PHE A 255 -21.63 -0.55 14.51
N LEU A 256 -22.70 -0.41 13.73
CA LEU A 256 -23.28 0.88 13.38
C LEU A 256 -23.87 1.62 14.60
N THR A 257 -24.45 0.87 15.55
CA THR A 257 -24.90 1.45 16.84
C THR A 257 -23.71 2.06 17.60
N PHE A 258 -22.59 1.34 17.68
CA PHE A 258 -21.35 1.83 18.30
C PHE A 258 -20.81 3.08 17.59
N MET A 259 -20.65 3.04 16.27
CA MET A 259 -20.09 4.13 15.48
C MET A 259 -20.99 5.37 15.45
N SER A 260 -22.29 5.20 15.33
CA SER A 260 -23.28 6.30 15.37
C SER A 260 -23.31 6.96 16.73
N ARG A 261 -23.19 6.19 17.83
CA ARG A 261 -23.04 6.70 19.18
C ARG A 261 -21.73 7.53 19.30
N ALA A 262 -20.60 6.98 18.81
CA ALA A 262 -19.32 7.67 18.85
C ALA A 262 -19.36 8.99 18.07
N TYR A 263 -20.00 9.02 16.91
CA TYR A 263 -20.19 10.24 16.14
C TYR A 263 -21.11 11.26 16.85
N LYS A 264 -22.25 10.80 17.34
CA LYS A 264 -23.21 11.66 18.06
C LYS A 264 -22.62 12.30 19.32
N GLU A 265 -21.84 11.54 20.09
CA GLU A 265 -21.17 12.02 21.31
C GLU A 265 -19.87 12.81 21.00
N GLY A 266 -19.45 12.91 19.73
CA GLY A 266 -18.23 13.60 19.31
C GLY A 266 -16.95 12.85 19.65
N VAL A 267 -17.04 11.57 19.99
CA VAL A 267 -15.89 10.68 20.21
C VAL A 267 -15.19 10.35 18.90
N LEU A 268 -15.97 10.09 17.87
CA LEU A 268 -15.48 10.04 16.49
C LEU A 268 -15.38 11.47 15.94
N ASP A 269 -14.26 11.78 15.30
CA ASP A 269 -14.02 13.03 14.58
C ASP A 269 -15.21 13.39 13.66
N LYS A 270 -15.74 14.60 13.85
CA LYS A 270 -16.93 15.07 13.10
C LYS A 270 -16.68 15.29 11.63
N ASP A 271 -15.42 15.51 11.24
CA ASP A 271 -15.03 15.72 9.84
C ASP A 271 -14.80 14.40 9.09
N PHE A 272 -14.97 13.24 9.74
CA PHE A 272 -14.63 11.94 9.15
C PHE A 272 -15.24 11.71 7.76
N VAL A 273 -16.42 12.24 7.48
CA VAL A 273 -17.12 12.10 6.19
C VAL A 273 -16.31 12.67 5.02
N THR A 274 -15.46 13.66 5.28
CA THR A 274 -14.62 14.33 4.27
C THR A 274 -13.14 13.96 4.38
N ASN A 275 -12.77 13.18 5.41
CA ASN A 275 -11.38 12.78 5.59
C ASN A 275 -10.95 11.80 4.51
N THR A 276 -9.79 12.03 3.94
CA THR A 276 -9.11 11.14 2.99
C THR A 276 -7.83 10.54 3.58
N ASN A 277 -7.37 11.06 4.74
CA ASN A 277 -6.22 10.57 5.48
C ASN A 277 -6.50 10.69 6.99
N PHE A 278 -6.88 9.59 7.63
CA PHE A 278 -7.21 9.57 9.06
C PHE A 278 -5.97 9.81 9.96
N ASN A 279 -4.75 9.52 9.51
CA ASN A 279 -3.52 9.79 10.25
C ASN A 279 -3.19 11.29 10.35
N GLU A 280 -3.77 12.13 9.48
CA GLU A 280 -3.57 13.57 9.52
C GLU A 280 -4.05 14.18 10.83
N LYS A 281 -5.23 13.79 11.31
CA LYS A 281 -5.76 14.27 12.61
C LYS A 281 -4.90 13.85 13.79
N TYR A 282 -4.30 12.64 13.71
CA TYR A 282 -3.35 12.19 14.73
C TYR A 282 -2.04 13.00 14.67
N ALA A 283 -1.47 13.18 13.48
CA ALA A 283 -0.26 13.97 13.28
C ALA A 283 -0.42 15.44 13.72
N GLN A 284 -1.66 15.97 13.63
CA GLN A 284 -2.04 17.30 14.13
C GLN A 284 -2.30 17.34 15.65
N GLY A 285 -2.17 16.22 16.37
CA GLY A 285 -2.42 16.15 17.81
C GLY A 285 -3.89 16.25 18.21
N LYS A 286 -4.83 15.95 17.29
CA LYS A 286 -6.28 16.13 17.51
C LYS A 286 -7.01 14.87 17.95
N VAL A 287 -6.43 13.67 17.78
CA VAL A 287 -7.06 12.42 18.17
C VAL A 287 -6.15 11.59 19.08
N GLY A 288 -6.76 10.78 19.95
CA GLY A 288 -6.06 9.94 20.91
C GLY A 288 -5.65 8.57 20.33
N PHE A 289 -6.44 8.01 19.43
CA PHE A 289 -6.15 6.75 18.75
C PHE A 289 -5.92 6.95 17.26
N ALA A 290 -4.99 6.18 16.70
CA ALA A 290 -4.79 6.05 15.27
C ALA A 290 -4.52 4.58 14.90
N ASP A 291 -5.00 4.18 13.75
CA ASP A 291 -4.60 2.95 13.10
C ASP A 291 -3.51 3.27 12.08
N MET A 292 -2.30 2.76 12.30
CA MET A 292 -1.15 3.14 11.48
C MET A 292 -0.44 1.91 10.92
N HIS A 293 -0.17 1.98 9.64
CA HIS A 293 0.75 1.09 8.98
C HIS A 293 2.17 1.31 9.54
N TYR A 294 2.85 0.22 9.90
CA TYR A 294 4.18 0.29 10.52
C TYR A 294 5.18 1.15 9.72
N GLN A 295 5.09 1.17 8.40
CA GLN A 295 5.96 1.96 7.54
C GLN A 295 5.80 3.48 7.68
N PHE A 296 4.64 3.95 8.14
CA PHE A 296 4.34 5.38 8.27
C PHE A 296 4.27 5.86 9.71
N SER A 297 4.25 4.93 10.68
CA SER A 297 4.07 5.27 12.09
C SER A 297 5.18 6.19 12.61
N GLN A 298 6.43 5.91 12.29
CA GLN A 298 7.57 6.73 12.72
C GLN A 298 7.46 8.16 12.19
N GLN A 299 7.20 8.34 10.90
CA GLN A 299 7.06 9.67 10.30
C GLN A 299 5.88 10.42 10.90
N THR A 300 4.75 9.75 11.08
CA THR A 300 3.54 10.35 11.69
C THR A 300 3.80 10.78 13.13
N ASN A 301 4.49 9.93 13.90
CA ASN A 301 4.86 10.24 15.29
C ASN A 301 5.88 11.38 15.37
N GLN A 302 6.84 11.47 14.47
CA GLN A 302 7.76 12.61 14.37
C GLN A 302 7.02 13.91 14.06
N GLN A 303 6.05 13.88 13.14
CA GLN A 303 5.20 15.05 12.85
C GLN A 303 4.40 15.47 14.07
N LEU A 304 3.79 14.53 14.78
CA LEU A 304 3.08 14.79 16.02
C LEU A 304 4.00 15.48 17.05
N GLN A 305 5.22 15.01 17.22
CA GLN A 305 6.19 15.58 18.17
C GLN A 305 6.66 16.98 17.80
N THR A 306 6.56 17.40 16.54
CA THR A 306 6.83 18.82 16.18
C THR A 306 5.75 19.77 16.74
N ILE A 307 4.52 19.29 16.86
CA ILE A 307 3.36 20.08 17.37
C ILE A 307 3.22 19.93 18.88
N ALA A 308 3.45 18.71 19.38
CA ALA A 308 3.38 18.35 20.79
C ALA A 308 4.72 17.67 21.21
N PRO A 309 5.78 18.43 21.56
CA PRO A 309 7.11 17.89 21.85
C PRO A 309 7.15 16.89 23.01
N GLY A 310 6.13 16.87 23.88
CA GLY A 310 5.97 15.89 24.97
C GLY A 310 5.16 14.66 24.60
N ALA A 311 4.67 14.55 23.36
CA ALA A 311 3.83 13.45 22.93
C ALA A 311 4.56 12.11 23.05
N LYS A 312 3.90 11.17 23.71
CA LYS A 312 4.30 9.77 23.83
C LYS A 312 3.19 8.91 23.29
N PHE A 313 3.54 7.79 22.70
CA PHE A 313 2.59 6.84 22.12
C PHE A 313 3.00 5.42 22.45
N VAL A 314 2.05 4.51 22.37
CA VAL A 314 2.25 3.09 22.55
C VAL A 314 1.35 2.33 21.59
N GLU A 315 1.82 1.18 21.10
CA GLU A 315 1.02 0.27 20.31
C GLU A 315 0.14 -0.60 21.21
N LEU A 316 -1.08 -0.82 20.77
CA LEU A 316 -2.04 -1.71 21.40
C LEU A 316 -2.39 -2.88 20.49
N ALA A 317 -2.74 -4.01 21.10
CA ALA A 317 -3.45 -5.08 20.38
C ALA A 317 -4.81 -4.56 19.87
N PRO A 318 -5.41 -5.19 18.85
CA PRO A 318 -6.80 -4.88 18.50
C PRO A 318 -7.73 -5.11 19.70
N PRO A 319 -8.76 -4.28 19.91
CA PRO A 319 -9.68 -4.45 21.03
C PRO A 319 -10.49 -5.74 20.90
N MET A 320 -10.80 -6.36 22.03
CA MET A 320 -11.65 -7.56 22.07
C MET A 320 -13.13 -7.20 22.11
N GLY A 321 -13.94 -7.91 21.36
CA GLY A 321 -15.37 -8.00 21.54
C GLY A 321 -15.80 -8.86 22.74
N LYS A 322 -17.11 -8.94 22.97
CA LYS A 322 -17.69 -9.70 24.09
C LYS A 322 -17.36 -11.20 24.03
N ASP A 323 -17.22 -11.74 22.83
CA ASP A 323 -16.90 -13.17 22.60
C ASP A 323 -15.39 -13.42 22.50
N GLY A 324 -14.55 -12.45 22.89
CA GLY A 324 -13.10 -12.50 22.78
C GLY A 324 -12.57 -12.32 21.35
N MET A 325 -13.45 -12.06 20.37
CA MET A 325 -13.05 -11.83 18.98
C MET A 325 -12.29 -10.52 18.86
N ARG A 326 -11.16 -10.60 18.18
CA ARG A 326 -10.32 -9.45 17.79
C ARG A 326 -9.54 -9.82 16.54
N GLY A 327 -9.03 -8.86 15.82
CA GLY A 327 -8.15 -9.15 14.72
C GLY A 327 -7.65 -7.92 13.97
N THR A 328 -6.48 -8.09 13.38
CA THR A 328 -5.90 -7.16 12.41
C THR A 328 -6.08 -7.74 11.01
N PRO A 329 -6.73 -7.04 10.08
CA PRO A 329 -6.88 -7.51 8.72
C PRO A 329 -5.55 -7.88 8.10
N THR A 330 -5.48 -9.08 7.57
CA THR A 330 -4.27 -9.64 6.94
C THR A 330 -4.57 -9.86 5.47
N PRO A 331 -3.91 -9.13 4.56
CA PRO A 331 -4.08 -9.34 3.13
C PRO A 331 -3.50 -10.68 2.71
N THR A 332 -4.05 -11.26 1.65
CA THR A 332 -3.53 -12.51 1.08
C THR A 332 -2.37 -12.21 0.15
N SER A 333 -1.22 -12.86 0.40
CA SER A 333 -0.07 -12.80 -0.49
C SER A 333 -0.43 -13.33 -1.87
N GLY A 334 0.09 -12.68 -2.91
CA GLY A 334 -0.13 -13.07 -4.29
C GLY A 334 -1.32 -12.40 -4.97
N THR A 335 -2.15 -11.62 -4.27
CA THR A 335 -3.18 -10.79 -4.91
C THR A 335 -2.59 -9.57 -5.62
N ILE A 336 -1.44 -9.08 -5.15
CA ILE A 336 -0.67 -8.01 -5.78
C ILE A 336 0.43 -8.63 -6.62
N LYS A 337 0.60 -8.17 -7.86
CA LYS A 337 1.56 -8.71 -8.82
C LYS A 337 2.47 -7.63 -9.39
N VAL A 338 3.72 -8.01 -9.65
CA VAL A 338 4.59 -7.31 -10.62
C VAL A 338 4.55 -8.06 -11.93
N VAL A 339 4.24 -7.38 -13.00
CA VAL A 339 4.02 -7.95 -14.33
C VAL A 339 4.97 -7.38 -15.37
N LEU A 340 5.26 -8.15 -16.40
CA LEU A 340 6.00 -7.72 -17.59
C LEU A 340 5.05 -7.59 -18.77
N SER A 341 5.15 -6.46 -19.48
CA SER A 341 4.41 -6.26 -20.73
C SER A 341 4.77 -7.35 -21.76
N LYS A 342 3.79 -7.78 -22.56
CA LYS A 342 3.99 -8.74 -23.64
C LYS A 342 5.00 -8.27 -24.69
N ASP A 343 5.18 -6.96 -24.83
CA ASP A 343 6.02 -6.34 -25.84
C ASP A 343 7.52 -6.31 -25.46
N VAL A 344 7.86 -6.75 -24.26
CA VAL A 344 9.24 -6.88 -23.78
C VAL A 344 9.91 -8.06 -24.52
N ASP A 345 11.01 -7.82 -25.22
CA ASP A 345 11.76 -8.86 -25.91
C ASP A 345 12.48 -9.82 -24.94
N ALA A 346 12.97 -10.94 -25.44
CA ALA A 346 13.55 -12.00 -24.63
C ALA A 346 14.82 -11.56 -23.88
N GLU A 347 15.70 -10.76 -24.50
CA GLU A 347 16.93 -10.27 -23.86
C GLU A 347 16.60 -9.34 -22.69
N LYS A 348 15.68 -8.39 -22.89
CA LYS A 348 15.24 -7.47 -21.86
C LYS A 348 14.49 -8.22 -20.75
N ARG A 349 13.59 -9.15 -21.07
CA ARG A 349 12.88 -9.98 -20.07
C ARG A 349 13.87 -10.71 -19.17
N ASP A 350 14.85 -11.39 -19.75
CA ASP A 350 15.81 -12.17 -18.99
C ASP A 350 16.68 -11.26 -18.10
N ARG A 351 16.98 -10.04 -18.57
CA ARG A 351 17.67 -9.02 -17.77
C ARG A 351 16.81 -8.50 -16.61
N ILE A 352 15.52 -8.30 -16.83
CA ILE A 352 14.56 -7.92 -15.76
C ILE A 352 14.45 -9.04 -14.74
N LEU A 353 14.35 -10.29 -15.15
CA LEU A 353 14.27 -11.42 -14.22
C LEU A 353 15.57 -11.63 -13.43
N GLN A 354 16.75 -11.42 -14.02
CA GLN A 354 18.04 -11.40 -13.32
C GLN A 354 18.07 -10.29 -12.26
N LEU A 355 17.60 -9.09 -12.62
CA LEU A 355 17.50 -7.97 -11.69
C LEU A 355 16.56 -8.29 -10.53
N PHE A 356 15.41 -8.87 -10.80
CA PHE A 356 14.43 -9.23 -9.76
C PHE A 356 14.88 -10.40 -8.89
N ASP A 357 15.58 -11.37 -9.41
CA ASP A 357 16.19 -12.43 -8.61
C ASP A 357 17.22 -11.87 -7.62
N TRP A 358 18.07 -10.94 -8.09
CA TRP A 358 18.98 -10.22 -7.20
C TRP A 358 18.22 -9.31 -6.22
N TRP A 359 17.15 -8.65 -6.63
CA TRP A 359 16.36 -7.74 -5.78
C TRP A 359 15.90 -8.41 -4.49
N VAL A 360 15.55 -9.68 -4.58
CA VAL A 360 15.07 -10.48 -3.45
C VAL A 360 16.12 -11.47 -2.91
N SER A 361 17.35 -11.40 -3.41
CA SER A 361 18.48 -12.14 -2.87
C SER A 361 19.01 -11.49 -1.57
N PRO A 362 19.79 -12.21 -0.74
CA PRO A 362 20.39 -11.63 0.45
C PRO A 362 21.26 -10.39 0.18
N GLU A 363 21.99 -10.36 -0.96
CA GLU A 363 22.79 -9.18 -1.36
C GLU A 363 21.90 -7.99 -1.75
N GLY A 364 20.90 -8.25 -2.60
CA GLY A 364 19.97 -7.21 -3.06
C GLY A 364 19.20 -6.61 -1.90
N GLU A 365 18.66 -7.45 -1.04
CA GLU A 365 17.93 -7.01 0.16
C GLU A 365 18.80 -6.17 1.10
N ASP A 366 20.07 -6.54 1.28
CA ASP A 366 20.98 -5.77 2.14
C ASP A 366 21.17 -4.35 1.59
N ILE A 367 21.42 -4.22 0.29
CA ILE A 367 21.59 -2.92 -0.37
C ILE A 367 20.27 -2.12 -0.39
N LEU A 368 19.17 -2.77 -0.71
CA LEU A 368 17.88 -2.09 -0.80
C LEU A 368 17.32 -1.68 0.57
N LYS A 369 17.65 -2.41 1.63
CA LYS A 369 17.19 -2.12 3.00
C LYS A 369 18.14 -1.17 3.75
N ASN A 370 19.45 -1.34 3.59
CA ASN A 370 20.44 -0.62 4.39
C ASN A 370 21.19 0.46 3.57
N GLY A 371 21.10 0.40 2.24
CA GLY A 371 21.84 1.32 1.37
C GLY A 371 23.25 0.82 1.01
N ILE A 372 24.04 1.71 0.45
CA ILE A 372 25.39 1.46 -0.06
C ILE A 372 26.44 1.97 0.92
N GLU A 373 27.43 1.15 1.23
CA GLU A 373 28.56 1.53 2.09
C GLU A 373 29.27 2.78 1.55
N ASN A 374 29.68 3.68 2.44
CA ASN A 374 30.28 5.00 2.21
C ASN A 374 29.35 6.05 1.55
N ILE A 375 28.12 5.68 1.19
CA ILE A 375 27.09 6.62 0.76
C ILE A 375 26.04 6.73 1.87
N HIS A 376 25.35 5.65 2.19
CA HIS A 376 24.24 5.62 3.14
C HIS A 376 24.69 5.22 4.56
N TYR A 377 25.74 4.42 4.67
CA TYR A 377 26.33 4.06 5.95
C TYR A 377 27.85 3.92 5.87
N LYS A 378 28.49 3.96 7.03
CA LYS A 378 29.90 3.59 7.23
C LYS A 378 29.99 2.51 8.26
N LYS A 379 30.99 1.63 8.14
CA LYS A 379 31.28 0.64 9.20
C LYS A 379 32.20 1.26 10.24
N ASN A 380 31.82 1.15 11.52
CA ASN A 380 32.70 1.52 12.62
C ASN A 380 33.77 0.43 12.90
N SER A 381 34.58 0.63 13.92
CA SER A 381 35.66 -0.29 14.29
C SER A 381 35.18 -1.70 14.67
N SER A 382 33.93 -1.88 15.08
CA SER A 382 33.30 -3.17 15.36
C SER A 382 32.62 -3.80 14.14
N GLY A 383 32.60 -3.10 13.00
CA GLY A 383 31.90 -3.53 11.78
C GLY A 383 30.41 -3.18 11.75
N ALA A 384 29.90 -2.50 12.78
CA ALA A 384 28.50 -2.06 12.82
C ALA A 384 28.28 -0.83 11.91
N TYR A 385 27.06 -0.74 11.33
CA TYR A 385 26.67 0.33 10.43
C TYR A 385 26.34 1.61 11.21
N GLU A 386 26.91 2.72 10.77
CA GLU A 386 26.60 4.06 11.24
C GLU A 386 26.01 4.87 10.08
N MET A 387 24.86 5.50 10.30
CA MET A 387 24.18 6.29 9.28
C MET A 387 25.01 7.50 8.87
N THR A 388 25.10 7.74 7.57
CA THR A 388 25.65 9.00 7.04
C THR A 388 24.56 10.09 7.07
N ASP A 389 24.97 11.32 6.81
CA ASP A 389 24.02 12.43 6.68
C ASP A 389 23.12 12.28 5.44
N GLU A 390 23.59 11.58 4.40
CA GLU A 390 22.79 11.21 3.21
C GLU A 390 21.58 10.36 3.63
N LEU A 391 21.80 9.26 4.34
CA LEU A 391 20.70 8.40 4.79
C LEU A 391 19.77 9.12 5.78
N LYS A 392 20.32 9.95 6.66
CA LYS A 392 19.51 10.76 7.59
C LYS A 392 18.61 11.74 6.84
N ALA A 393 19.13 12.37 5.77
CA ALA A 393 18.37 13.30 4.92
C ALA A 393 17.23 12.58 4.18
N GLU A 394 17.42 11.34 3.77
CA GLU A 394 16.38 10.52 3.18
C GLU A 394 15.32 10.04 4.21
N GLY A 395 15.67 10.03 5.48
CA GLY A 395 14.89 9.50 6.60
C GLY A 395 15.21 8.05 6.92
N GLU A 396 15.31 7.74 8.20
CA GLU A 396 15.57 6.40 8.71
C GLU A 396 14.58 5.38 8.15
N GLY A 397 15.09 4.20 7.74
CA GLY A 397 14.26 3.15 7.15
C GLY A 397 13.71 3.42 5.75
N ARG A 398 13.96 4.57 5.16
CA ARG A 398 13.39 4.97 3.86
C ARG A 398 13.77 4.06 2.70
N GLN A 399 14.99 3.56 2.69
CA GLN A 399 15.47 2.68 1.63
C GLN A 399 14.58 1.43 1.53
N SER A 400 14.37 0.74 2.65
CA SER A 400 13.54 -0.46 2.67
C SER A 400 12.08 -0.18 2.28
N LEU A 401 11.56 1.03 2.58
CA LEU A 401 10.18 1.38 2.25
C LEU A 401 9.93 1.51 0.76
N LEU A 402 10.81 2.26 0.09
CA LEU A 402 10.61 2.59 -1.33
C LEU A 402 10.80 1.38 -2.24
N TRP A 403 11.86 0.63 -2.01
CA TRP A 403 12.21 -0.50 -2.86
C TRP A 403 11.28 -1.70 -2.65
N ASN A 404 10.69 -1.84 -1.46
CA ASN A 404 9.64 -2.82 -1.18
C ASN A 404 8.35 -2.59 -1.98
N TRP A 405 8.14 -1.39 -2.52
CA TRP A 405 7.00 -1.15 -3.42
C TRP A 405 7.21 -1.71 -4.81
N VAL A 406 8.46 -1.91 -5.23
CA VAL A 406 8.77 -2.59 -6.50
C VAL A 406 8.55 -4.09 -6.33
N LEU A 407 9.31 -4.70 -5.43
CA LEU A 407 9.22 -6.14 -5.13
C LEU A 407 9.70 -6.38 -3.69
N ARG A 408 9.14 -7.37 -3.02
CA ARG A 408 9.59 -7.82 -1.69
C ARG A 408 9.33 -9.31 -1.51
N ASN A 409 10.21 -9.96 -0.76
CA ASN A 409 10.02 -11.33 -0.32
C ASN A 409 9.26 -11.41 1.01
N ASN A 410 9.12 -12.64 1.54
CA ASN A 410 8.49 -12.91 2.84
C ASN A 410 9.35 -12.54 4.07
N SER A 411 10.54 -11.97 3.87
CA SER A 411 11.41 -11.51 4.93
C SER A 411 11.17 -10.02 5.20
N ASN A 412 10.55 -9.70 6.33
CA ASN A 412 10.38 -8.32 6.79
C ASN A 412 11.49 -7.86 7.74
N THR A 413 12.62 -8.56 7.77
CA THR A 413 13.72 -8.23 8.67
C THR A 413 14.48 -7.00 8.18
N PHE A 414 14.82 -6.12 9.10
CA PHE A 414 15.59 -4.89 8.86
C PHE A 414 17.07 -5.05 9.16
N ASN A 415 17.56 -6.30 9.34
CA ASN A 415 18.95 -6.58 9.68
C ASN A 415 19.45 -5.74 10.87
N THR A 416 18.65 -5.66 11.92
CA THR A 416 18.90 -4.83 13.12
C THR A 416 20.27 -5.04 13.72
N TYR A 417 20.82 -6.25 13.62
CA TYR A 417 22.14 -6.61 14.13
C TYR A 417 23.31 -5.89 13.43
N LYS A 418 23.10 -5.32 12.25
CA LYS A 418 24.14 -4.60 11.49
C LYS A 418 24.31 -3.14 11.95
N TRP A 419 23.32 -2.54 12.57
CA TRP A 419 23.33 -1.15 12.96
C TRP A 419 23.92 -0.93 14.35
N SER A 420 24.72 0.13 14.52
CA SER A 420 25.25 0.56 15.83
C SER A 420 24.15 1.12 16.73
N ASP A 421 23.15 1.79 16.16
CA ASP A 421 21.89 2.14 16.82
C ASP A 421 20.74 1.49 16.06
N PRO A 422 20.26 0.31 16.49
CA PRO A 422 19.19 -0.41 15.82
C PRO A 422 17.79 -0.01 16.31
N THR A 423 17.62 1.07 17.06
CA THR A 423 16.35 1.42 17.74
C THR A 423 15.20 1.47 16.76
N TRP A 424 15.30 2.26 15.68
CA TRP A 424 14.25 2.40 14.69
C TRP A 424 13.90 1.06 14.00
N ALA A 425 14.91 0.25 13.69
CA ALA A 425 14.70 -1.01 13.01
C ALA A 425 14.01 -2.02 13.94
N LYS A 426 14.36 -2.04 15.24
CA LYS A 426 13.69 -2.86 16.26
C LYS A 426 12.24 -2.42 16.48
N GLU A 427 11.98 -1.13 16.50
CA GLU A 427 10.62 -0.61 16.58
C GLU A 427 9.76 -1.06 15.39
N MET A 428 10.32 -1.02 14.17
CA MET A 428 9.65 -1.49 12.96
C MET A 428 9.38 -3.00 12.99
N GLU A 429 10.39 -3.81 13.39
CA GLU A 429 10.21 -5.27 13.55
C GLU A 429 9.15 -5.58 14.60
N GLN A 430 9.15 -4.86 15.72
CA GLN A 430 8.14 -5.03 16.77
C GLN A 430 6.73 -4.68 16.28
N SER A 431 6.58 -3.62 15.49
CA SER A 431 5.29 -3.24 14.91
C SER A 431 4.77 -4.31 13.93
N ILE A 432 5.66 -4.87 13.10
CA ILE A 432 5.31 -5.98 12.20
C ILE A 432 4.84 -7.19 13.00
N ASP A 433 5.60 -7.57 14.05
CA ASP A 433 5.26 -8.69 14.92
C ASP A 433 3.91 -8.45 15.63
N ASN A 434 3.67 -7.23 16.12
CA ASN A 434 2.43 -6.86 16.77
C ASN A 434 1.24 -6.95 15.80
N ALA A 435 1.39 -6.44 14.58
CA ALA A 435 0.36 -6.53 13.54
C ALA A 435 0.03 -7.99 13.18
N GLY A 436 1.03 -8.87 13.18
CA GLY A 436 0.89 -10.30 12.84
C GLY A 436 0.30 -11.19 13.94
N LYS A 437 0.20 -10.71 15.19
CA LYS A 437 -0.24 -11.54 16.33
C LYS A 437 -1.71 -11.98 16.28
N TYR A 438 -2.56 -11.18 15.69
CA TYR A 438 -4.01 -11.39 15.67
C TYR A 438 -4.54 -11.34 14.23
N PRO A 439 -4.13 -12.29 13.36
CA PRO A 439 -4.50 -12.23 11.95
C PRO A 439 -6.00 -12.40 11.76
N TYR A 440 -6.62 -11.51 10.99
CA TYR A 440 -8.00 -11.54 10.60
C TYR A 440 -8.10 -11.63 9.08
N LYS A 441 -8.23 -12.86 8.58
CA LYS A 441 -8.16 -13.17 7.15
C LYS A 441 -9.53 -12.98 6.48
N ASN A 442 -9.49 -12.63 5.19
CA ASN A 442 -10.64 -12.74 4.31
C ASN A 442 -10.69 -14.16 3.74
N ALA A 443 -11.75 -14.90 4.04
CA ALA A 443 -11.88 -16.28 3.61
C ALA A 443 -12.11 -16.45 2.09
N SER A 444 -12.49 -15.37 1.40
CA SER A 444 -12.77 -15.41 -0.05
C SER A 444 -11.60 -15.04 -0.94
N ASP A 445 -10.45 -14.66 -0.41
CA ASP A 445 -9.34 -14.09 -1.19
C ASP A 445 -8.90 -14.96 -2.37
N ALA A 446 -8.99 -16.28 -2.25
CA ALA A 446 -8.69 -17.21 -3.36
C ALA A 446 -9.84 -17.37 -4.37
N TYR A 447 -11.06 -16.98 -4.02
CA TYR A 447 -12.28 -17.34 -4.75
C TYR A 447 -13.07 -16.14 -5.27
N LEU A 448 -12.94 -14.98 -4.63
CA LEU A 448 -13.73 -13.78 -4.93
C LEU A 448 -13.64 -13.38 -6.41
N PHE A 449 -12.45 -13.47 -6.95
CA PHE A 449 -12.18 -13.09 -8.34
C PHE A 449 -12.54 -14.18 -9.36
N SER A 450 -13.07 -15.32 -8.92
CA SER A 450 -13.73 -16.30 -9.79
C SER A 450 -15.17 -15.91 -10.13
N SER A 451 -15.71 -14.89 -9.46
CA SER A 451 -17.04 -14.36 -9.75
C SER A 451 -16.97 -13.31 -10.86
N ASN A 452 -17.51 -13.63 -12.03
CA ASN A 452 -17.64 -12.66 -13.12
C ASN A 452 -18.52 -11.49 -12.73
N THR A 453 -19.58 -11.75 -11.95
CA THR A 453 -20.46 -10.69 -11.45
C THR A 453 -19.72 -9.73 -10.53
N TYR A 454 -18.82 -10.22 -9.67
CA TYR A 454 -17.98 -9.36 -8.85
C TYR A 454 -17.01 -8.52 -9.68
N LEU A 455 -16.39 -9.12 -10.70
CA LEU A 455 -15.49 -8.39 -11.60
C LEU A 455 -16.18 -7.25 -12.35
N GLU A 456 -17.45 -7.44 -12.70
CA GLU A 456 -18.24 -6.45 -13.45
C GLU A 456 -18.89 -5.39 -12.56
N LYS A 457 -19.41 -5.78 -11.39
CA LYS A 457 -20.31 -4.94 -10.57
C LYS A 457 -19.82 -4.73 -9.13
N GLY A 458 -18.87 -5.53 -8.64
CA GLY A 458 -18.49 -5.57 -7.22
C GLY A 458 -18.13 -4.20 -6.66
N THR A 459 -17.30 -3.44 -7.36
CA THR A 459 -16.90 -2.10 -6.92
C THR A 459 -18.10 -1.17 -6.72
N ALA A 460 -19.02 -1.12 -7.69
CA ALA A 460 -20.19 -0.24 -7.61
C ALA A 460 -21.17 -0.67 -6.51
N LEU A 461 -21.31 -2.00 -6.29
CA LEU A 461 -22.13 -2.54 -5.20
C LEU A 461 -21.56 -2.19 -3.84
N ASP A 462 -20.26 -2.35 -3.66
CA ASP A 462 -19.56 -2.04 -2.42
C ASP A 462 -19.59 -0.52 -2.12
N GLU A 463 -19.40 0.34 -3.13
CA GLU A 463 -19.52 1.79 -2.98
C GLU A 463 -20.91 2.21 -2.54
N SER A 464 -21.97 1.65 -3.14
CA SER A 464 -23.36 1.94 -2.77
C SER A 464 -23.66 1.52 -1.33
N PHE A 465 -23.19 0.32 -0.94
CA PHE A 465 -23.34 -0.21 0.42
C PHE A 465 -22.62 0.68 1.44
N HIS A 466 -21.35 1.02 1.20
CA HIS A 466 -20.53 1.85 2.08
C HIS A 466 -21.07 3.26 2.24
N LYS A 467 -21.64 3.83 1.18
CA LYS A 467 -22.33 5.12 1.27
C LYS A 467 -23.45 5.09 2.31
N THR A 468 -24.26 4.02 2.33
CA THR A 468 -25.33 3.86 3.33
C THR A 468 -24.75 3.71 4.74
N VAL A 469 -23.66 2.94 4.91
CA VAL A 469 -22.93 2.81 6.19
C VAL A 469 -22.50 4.19 6.71
N ILE A 470 -21.89 5.03 5.87
CA ILE A 470 -21.46 6.38 6.23
C ILE A 470 -22.66 7.28 6.60
N GLU A 471 -23.75 7.20 5.84
CA GLU A 471 -24.97 7.97 6.13
C GLU A 471 -25.61 7.60 7.47
N ILE A 472 -25.56 6.31 7.85
CA ILE A 472 -26.04 5.84 9.15
C ILE A 472 -25.14 6.37 10.28
N ILE A 473 -23.81 6.23 10.14
CA ILE A 473 -22.87 6.72 11.16
C ILE A 473 -23.02 8.22 11.37
N ALA A 474 -23.17 8.99 10.27
CA ALA A 474 -23.39 10.43 10.32
C ALA A 474 -24.79 10.85 10.80
N GLY A 475 -25.64 9.90 11.18
CA GLY A 475 -26.99 10.17 11.71
C GLY A 475 -28.00 10.65 10.67
N LYS A 476 -27.71 10.49 9.38
CA LYS A 476 -28.63 10.84 8.26
C LYS A 476 -29.69 9.74 8.01
N LYS A 477 -29.38 8.50 8.40
CA LYS A 477 -30.27 7.34 8.33
C LYS A 477 -30.27 6.60 9.68
N PRO A 478 -31.37 5.93 10.07
CA PRO A 478 -31.39 5.07 11.25
C PRO A 478 -30.57 3.80 10.99
N VAL A 479 -30.15 3.11 12.06
CA VAL A 479 -29.31 1.89 12.01
C VAL A 479 -30.01 0.79 11.21
N GLU A 480 -31.33 0.69 11.30
CA GLU A 480 -32.17 -0.29 10.63
C GLU A 480 -32.11 -0.16 9.09
N SER A 481 -31.69 0.98 8.56
CA SER A 481 -31.49 1.19 7.10
C SER A 481 -30.44 0.25 6.52
N ILE A 482 -29.62 -0.39 7.33
CA ILE A 482 -28.67 -1.40 6.87
C ILE A 482 -29.35 -2.62 6.24
N ASP A 483 -30.53 -3.01 6.75
CA ASP A 483 -31.30 -4.15 6.19
C ASP A 483 -31.75 -3.86 4.74
N GLU A 484 -32.08 -2.60 4.45
CA GLU A 484 -32.44 -2.19 3.10
C GLU A 484 -31.22 -2.15 2.18
N ALA A 485 -30.06 -1.67 2.68
CA ALA A 485 -28.80 -1.71 1.94
C ALA A 485 -28.37 -3.16 1.62
N ILE A 486 -28.52 -4.09 2.56
CA ILE A 486 -28.27 -5.53 2.35
C ILE A 486 -29.18 -6.06 1.24
N LYS A 487 -30.48 -5.77 1.32
CA LYS A 487 -31.45 -6.22 0.33
C LYS A 487 -31.14 -5.67 -1.06
N GLU A 488 -30.78 -4.38 -1.15
CA GLU A 488 -30.38 -3.73 -2.40
C GLU A 488 -29.10 -4.36 -2.96
N TRP A 489 -28.06 -4.55 -2.14
CA TRP A 489 -26.81 -5.19 -2.51
C TRP A 489 -27.05 -6.58 -3.09
N LYS A 490 -27.84 -7.41 -2.39
CA LYS A 490 -28.21 -8.77 -2.82
C LYS A 490 -28.93 -8.77 -4.16
N SER A 491 -29.99 -7.97 -4.30
CA SER A 491 -30.81 -7.93 -5.52
C SER A 491 -30.11 -7.33 -6.74
N SER A 492 -29.10 -6.47 -6.53
CA SER A 492 -28.35 -5.82 -7.60
C SER A 492 -27.20 -6.67 -8.16
N GLY A 493 -26.92 -7.84 -7.56
CA GLY A 493 -25.91 -8.77 -8.02
C GLY A 493 -25.22 -9.55 -6.90
N GLY A 494 -25.42 -9.16 -5.65
CA GLY A 494 -24.76 -9.79 -4.49
C GLY A 494 -25.12 -11.27 -4.31
N ASP A 495 -26.37 -11.66 -4.54
CA ASP A 495 -26.78 -13.06 -4.48
C ASP A 495 -26.05 -13.90 -5.54
N GLN A 496 -25.85 -13.36 -6.75
CA GLN A 496 -25.10 -14.02 -7.80
C GLN A 496 -23.60 -14.12 -7.46
N ILE A 497 -23.03 -13.08 -6.87
CA ILE A 497 -21.64 -13.10 -6.38
C ILE A 497 -21.46 -14.20 -5.32
N ILE A 498 -22.39 -14.31 -4.36
CA ILE A 498 -22.34 -15.34 -3.32
C ILE A 498 -22.39 -16.74 -3.95
N GLU A 499 -23.25 -16.96 -4.93
CA GLU A 499 -23.37 -18.25 -5.63
C GLU A 499 -22.06 -18.60 -6.36
N GLU A 500 -21.51 -17.68 -7.16
CA GLU A 500 -20.30 -17.88 -7.96
C GLU A 500 -19.08 -18.15 -7.07
N VAL A 501 -18.90 -17.37 -6.01
CA VAL A 501 -17.80 -17.52 -5.06
C VAL A 501 -17.88 -18.87 -4.33
N ASN A 502 -19.06 -19.26 -3.88
CA ASN A 502 -19.26 -20.54 -3.19
C ASN A 502 -19.12 -21.74 -4.14
N ALA A 503 -19.49 -21.60 -5.42
CA ALA A 503 -19.24 -22.63 -6.41
C ALA A 503 -17.73 -22.87 -6.60
N ALA A 504 -16.94 -21.80 -6.68
CA ALA A 504 -15.48 -21.87 -6.78
C ALA A 504 -14.85 -22.47 -5.50
N TYR A 505 -15.32 -22.09 -4.33
CA TYR A 505 -14.89 -22.63 -3.03
C TYR A 505 -15.16 -24.12 -2.92
N THR A 506 -16.34 -24.58 -3.33
CA THR A 506 -16.72 -26.00 -3.27
C THR A 506 -15.93 -26.86 -4.28
N ALA A 507 -15.55 -26.28 -5.42
CA ALA A 507 -14.77 -26.99 -6.43
C ALA A 507 -13.29 -27.19 -6.03
N ASN A 508 -12.75 -26.31 -5.16
CA ASN A 508 -11.34 -26.32 -4.70
C ASN A 508 -11.28 -25.87 -3.23
N PRO A 509 -11.76 -26.68 -2.27
CA PRO A 509 -11.83 -26.31 -0.86
C PRO A 509 -10.47 -26.15 -0.17
#